data_d304827de435adac7dc8c9a9318eb55c
#
_entry.id   d304827de435adac7dc8c9a9318eb55c
#
_cell.length_a   1.000
_cell.length_b   1.000
_cell.length_c   1.000
_cell.angle_alpha   90.00
_cell.angle_beta   90.00
_cell.angle_gamma   90.00
#
_symmetry.space_group_name_H-M   'P 1'
#
loop_
_entity.id
_entity.type
_entity.pdbx_description
1 polymer ?
#
loop_
_entity_poly.entity_id
_entity_poly.type
_entity_poly.pdbx_seq_one_letter_code
_entity_poly.pdbx_strand_id
1 'polypeptide(L)'
;MKFSVLLSVYGKDDASFFKEALFSVSKDQTVKPAQIVVVEDGHVPEGIENAIEDAVKASPECEFTVVRKPQNAGLAAALNTGLQACKHEWVARMDSDDISLPDRFERQLAYIGTHPHVDVIGGAIAEFRNTPGDMQSERHVGLDMKAIRKMAKTRTPMNHVSVMFKKSAVEKAGGYCENFGKLEDYKLWVDLLGHHAVLANIDDVVVYVRTGNGFISRRSNTREITDWDMLQSYLLGAGIINRFEALKNRLYIRAFIYMPGFLKVFLYKTVLRK
;
A
#
# COMPACT_ATOMS: atom_id res chain seq x y z
N MET A 1 15.40 1.93 16.19
CA MET A 1 14.79 3.13 15.57
C MET A 1 13.32 3.15 15.94
N LYS A 2 12.75 4.30 16.36
CA LYS A 2 11.31 4.42 16.62
C LYS A 2 10.57 4.70 15.32
N PHE A 3 9.41 4.08 15.14
CA PHE A 3 8.55 4.26 13.96
C PHE A 3 7.08 4.14 14.35
N SER A 4 6.21 4.71 13.51
CA SER A 4 4.76 4.58 13.61
C SER A 4 4.25 3.58 12.58
N VAL A 5 3.17 2.86 12.90
CA VAL A 5 2.38 2.11 11.93
C VAL A 5 1.11 2.89 11.62
N LEU A 6 0.70 2.96 10.37
CA LEU A 6 -0.50 3.65 9.91
C LEU A 6 -1.44 2.66 9.21
N LEU A 7 -2.64 2.49 9.78
CA LEU A 7 -3.76 1.75 9.21
C LEU A 7 -4.98 2.66 9.08
N SER A 8 -5.82 2.38 8.09
CA SER A 8 -7.18 2.94 8.04
C SER A 8 -8.18 1.80 7.97
N VAL A 9 -9.34 2.01 8.57
CA VAL A 9 -10.48 1.07 8.60
C VAL A 9 -11.77 1.84 8.40
N TYR A 10 -12.76 1.22 7.75
CA TYR A 10 -14.06 1.83 7.51
C TYR A 10 -15.21 0.85 7.76
N GLY A 11 -16.44 1.34 7.74
CA GLY A 11 -17.62 0.59 8.18
C GLY A 11 -18.00 -0.68 7.40
N LYS A 12 -17.31 -1.00 6.27
CA LYS A 12 -17.53 -2.24 5.51
C LYS A 12 -16.40 -3.24 5.66
N ASP A 13 -15.36 -2.92 6.41
CA ASP A 13 -14.26 -3.84 6.66
C ASP A 13 -14.72 -4.95 7.62
N ASP A 14 -14.15 -6.14 7.43
CA ASP A 14 -14.41 -7.29 8.30
C ASP A 14 -13.62 -7.17 9.60
N ALA A 15 -14.33 -7.20 10.74
CA ALA A 15 -13.71 -7.02 12.05
C ALA A 15 -12.69 -8.13 12.41
N SER A 16 -12.90 -9.35 11.91
CA SER A 16 -11.96 -10.45 12.16
C SER A 16 -10.68 -10.28 11.36
N PHE A 17 -10.77 -9.87 10.11
CA PHE A 17 -9.60 -9.57 9.28
C PHE A 17 -8.84 -8.35 9.80
N PHE A 18 -9.58 -7.32 10.23
CA PHE A 18 -8.96 -6.15 10.85
C PHE A 18 -8.21 -6.50 12.13
N LYS A 19 -8.77 -7.36 12.97
CA LYS A 19 -8.09 -7.86 14.17
C LYS A 19 -6.79 -8.60 13.83
N GLU A 20 -6.84 -9.50 12.83
CA GLU A 20 -5.64 -10.19 12.34
C GLU A 20 -4.58 -9.21 11.82
N ALA A 21 -4.98 -8.25 11.00
CA ALA A 21 -4.09 -7.20 10.47
C ALA A 21 -3.43 -6.40 11.60
N LEU A 22 -4.23 -5.94 12.56
CA LEU A 22 -3.76 -5.13 13.68
C LEU A 22 -2.80 -5.90 14.59
N PHE A 23 -3.09 -7.18 14.87
CA PHE A 23 -2.20 -8.06 15.64
C PHE A 23 -0.90 -8.34 14.89
N SER A 24 -0.97 -8.53 13.58
CA SER A 24 0.19 -8.82 12.75
C SER A 24 1.21 -7.67 12.71
N VAL A 25 0.80 -6.41 12.95
CA VAL A 25 1.69 -5.24 13.00
C VAL A 25 2.01 -4.77 14.43
N SER A 26 1.44 -5.43 15.44
CA SER A 26 1.66 -5.11 16.86
C SER A 26 2.33 -6.26 17.61
N LYS A 27 1.53 -7.07 18.32
CA LYS A 27 2.05 -8.13 19.20
C LYS A 27 2.83 -9.24 18.49
N ASP A 28 2.56 -9.47 17.19
CA ASP A 28 3.17 -10.58 16.47
C ASP A 28 4.50 -10.20 15.78
N GLN A 29 4.91 -8.92 15.80
CA GLN A 29 6.19 -8.48 15.24
C GLN A 29 7.38 -8.80 16.14
N THR A 30 8.52 -9.14 15.57
CA THR A 30 9.81 -9.27 16.29
C THR A 30 10.31 -7.91 16.79
N VAL A 31 10.15 -6.87 15.96
CA VAL A 31 10.46 -5.47 16.34
C VAL A 31 9.15 -4.70 16.42
N LYS A 32 8.82 -4.27 17.63
CA LYS A 32 7.55 -3.56 17.89
C LYS A 32 7.58 -2.12 17.41
N PRO A 33 6.47 -1.59 16.83
CA PRO A 33 6.33 -0.16 16.57
C PRO A 33 6.25 0.62 17.90
N ALA A 34 6.72 1.84 17.90
CA ALA A 34 6.56 2.73 19.05
C ALA A 34 5.15 3.33 19.10
N GLN A 35 4.49 3.46 17.93
CA GLN A 35 3.12 3.97 17.80
C GLN A 35 2.36 3.22 16.72
N ILE A 36 1.07 3.01 16.95
CA ILE A 36 0.09 2.51 15.96
C ILE A 36 -1.01 3.55 15.83
N VAL A 37 -1.17 4.11 14.63
CA VAL A 37 -2.22 5.05 14.28
C VAL A 37 -3.30 4.31 13.49
N VAL A 38 -4.49 4.24 14.05
CA VAL A 38 -5.69 3.70 13.40
C VAL A 38 -6.61 4.85 13.03
N VAL A 39 -6.96 4.96 11.75
CA VAL A 39 -7.93 5.95 11.29
C VAL A 39 -9.25 5.25 10.99
N GLU A 40 -10.26 5.55 11.77
CA GLU A 40 -11.66 5.19 11.48
C GLU A 40 -12.20 6.17 10.44
N ASP A 41 -12.31 5.73 9.18
CA ASP A 41 -12.82 6.57 8.09
C ASP A 41 -14.36 6.55 8.04
N GLY A 42 -14.97 7.33 8.90
CA GLY A 42 -16.38 7.34 9.22
C GLY A 42 -16.74 6.37 10.34
N HIS A 43 -18.04 6.19 10.56
CA HIS A 43 -18.54 5.26 11.58
C HIS A 43 -18.14 3.81 11.28
N VAL A 44 -17.65 3.11 12.29
CA VAL A 44 -17.27 1.71 12.22
C VAL A 44 -18.16 0.83 13.12
N PRO A 45 -18.34 -0.46 12.80
CA PRO A 45 -19.07 -1.38 13.68
C PRO A 45 -18.33 -1.64 15.00
N GLU A 46 -19.07 -1.97 16.06
CA GLU A 46 -18.55 -2.32 17.40
C GLU A 46 -17.43 -3.39 17.36
N GLY A 47 -17.53 -4.35 16.43
CA GLY A 47 -16.49 -5.39 16.26
C GLY A 47 -15.12 -4.81 15.89
N ILE A 48 -15.06 -3.68 15.18
CA ILE A 48 -13.80 -2.97 14.86
C ILE A 48 -13.25 -2.29 16.12
N GLU A 49 -14.12 -1.62 16.91
CA GLU A 49 -13.72 -0.99 18.17
C GLU A 49 -13.18 -2.04 19.17
N ASN A 50 -13.87 -3.19 19.29
CA ASN A 50 -13.41 -4.31 20.10
C ASN A 50 -12.04 -4.87 19.64
N ALA A 51 -11.79 -4.94 18.33
CA ALA A 51 -10.49 -5.36 17.80
C ALA A 51 -9.36 -4.40 18.19
N ILE A 52 -9.64 -3.10 18.19
CA ILE A 52 -8.67 -2.07 18.65
C ILE A 52 -8.38 -2.23 20.16
N GLU A 53 -9.43 -2.37 20.97
CA GLU A 53 -9.26 -2.58 22.41
C GLU A 53 -8.43 -3.84 22.73
N ASP A 54 -8.71 -4.94 22.02
CA ASP A 54 -7.96 -6.20 22.19
C ASP A 54 -6.49 -6.03 21.80
N ALA A 55 -6.20 -5.27 20.74
CA ALA A 55 -4.83 -5.00 20.32
C ALA A 55 -4.08 -4.10 21.33
N VAL A 56 -4.75 -3.08 21.88
CA VAL A 56 -4.19 -2.24 22.95
C VAL A 56 -3.82 -3.09 24.17
N LYS A 57 -4.71 -3.99 24.60
CA LYS A 57 -4.46 -4.90 25.73
C LYS A 57 -3.31 -5.87 25.46
N ALA A 58 -3.18 -6.33 24.20
CA ALA A 58 -2.20 -7.33 23.79
C ALA A 58 -0.80 -6.73 23.51
N SER A 59 -0.70 -5.40 23.35
CA SER A 59 0.56 -4.70 22.99
C SER A 59 0.74 -3.43 23.84
N PRO A 60 0.90 -3.57 25.16
CA PRO A 60 1.01 -2.43 26.08
C PRO A 60 2.28 -1.59 25.86
N GLU A 61 3.26 -2.12 25.14
CA GLU A 61 4.49 -1.43 24.73
C GLU A 61 4.29 -0.46 23.56
N CYS A 62 3.18 -0.58 22.82
CA CYS A 62 2.86 0.27 21.68
C CYS A 62 1.90 1.39 22.11
N GLU A 63 2.19 2.61 21.70
CA GLU A 63 1.20 3.70 21.84
C GLU A 63 0.14 3.62 20.75
N PHE A 64 -1.12 3.47 21.11
CA PHE A 64 -2.23 3.51 20.16
C PHE A 64 -2.83 4.92 20.07
N THR A 65 -3.01 5.40 18.84
CA THR A 65 -3.69 6.66 18.52
C THR A 65 -4.84 6.35 17.58
N VAL A 66 -6.09 6.51 18.02
CA VAL A 66 -7.28 6.31 17.19
C VAL A 66 -7.81 7.66 16.75
N VAL A 67 -7.86 7.86 15.44
CA VAL A 67 -8.39 9.08 14.80
C VAL A 67 -9.74 8.76 14.19
N ARG A 68 -10.82 9.38 14.72
CA ARG A 68 -12.19 9.15 14.27
C ARG A 68 -12.62 10.26 13.34
N LYS A 69 -12.90 9.95 12.06
CA LYS A 69 -13.45 10.90 11.09
C LYS A 69 -14.99 10.87 11.17
N PRO A 70 -15.66 12.02 11.03
CA PRO A 70 -17.11 12.07 11.14
C PRO A 70 -17.84 11.35 9.99
N GLN A 71 -17.18 11.20 8.84
CA GLN A 71 -17.71 10.53 7.65
C GLN A 71 -16.61 9.88 6.83
N ASN A 72 -16.98 8.88 6.03
CA ASN A 72 -16.05 8.24 5.10
C ASN A 72 -15.66 9.23 3.99
N ALA A 73 -14.37 9.47 3.85
CA ALA A 73 -13.79 10.35 2.84
C ALA A 73 -12.84 9.62 1.88
N GLY A 74 -12.67 8.32 2.07
CA GLY A 74 -11.83 7.44 1.24
C GLY A 74 -10.40 7.31 1.73
N LEU A 75 -9.71 6.29 1.18
CA LEU A 75 -8.41 5.83 1.65
C LEU A 75 -7.35 6.94 1.67
N ALA A 76 -7.21 7.71 0.59
CA ALA A 76 -6.23 8.79 0.50
C ALA A 76 -6.42 9.84 1.61
N ALA A 77 -7.67 10.27 1.83
CA ALA A 77 -8.00 11.24 2.88
C ALA A 77 -7.78 10.66 4.29
N ALA A 78 -8.09 9.38 4.50
CA ALA A 78 -7.83 8.71 5.76
C ALA A 78 -6.32 8.61 6.04
N LEU A 79 -5.52 8.20 5.04
CA LEU A 79 -4.07 8.10 5.17
C LEU A 79 -3.41 9.47 5.41
N ASN A 80 -3.85 10.54 4.74
CA ASN A 80 -3.37 11.89 5.01
C ASN A 80 -3.68 12.32 6.46
N THR A 81 -4.91 12.08 6.92
CA THR A 81 -5.31 12.37 8.30
C THR A 81 -4.46 11.61 9.32
N GLY A 82 -4.26 10.31 9.08
CA GLY A 82 -3.45 9.47 9.97
C GLY A 82 -1.96 9.81 9.94
N LEU A 83 -1.43 10.23 8.78
CA LEU A 83 -0.05 10.68 8.66
C LEU A 83 0.24 11.88 9.57
N GLN A 84 -0.70 12.82 9.69
CA GLN A 84 -0.56 13.95 10.61
C GLN A 84 -0.47 13.49 12.08
N ALA A 85 -1.18 12.42 12.44
CA ALA A 85 -1.17 11.85 13.79
C ALA A 85 0.08 10.98 14.09
N CYS A 86 0.83 10.57 13.06
CA CYS A 86 2.08 9.83 13.24
C CYS A 86 3.17 10.73 13.87
N LYS A 87 3.74 10.26 14.99
CA LYS A 87 4.75 10.99 15.76
C LYS A 87 6.18 10.79 15.27
N HIS A 88 6.42 9.69 14.56
CA HIS A 88 7.76 9.27 14.16
C HIS A 88 8.03 9.54 12.69
N GLU A 89 9.30 9.78 12.37
CA GLU A 89 9.74 10.05 11.00
C GLU A 89 9.48 8.85 10.08
N TRP A 90 9.74 7.64 10.54
CA TRP A 90 9.42 6.44 9.77
C TRP A 90 8.00 5.97 10.05
N VAL A 91 7.25 5.77 8.99
CA VAL A 91 5.86 5.31 9.02
C VAL A 91 5.72 4.05 8.17
N ALA A 92 5.30 2.96 8.79
CA ALA A 92 4.94 1.72 8.09
C ALA A 92 3.44 1.75 7.76
N ARG A 93 3.11 1.48 6.51
CA ARG A 93 1.71 1.41 6.05
C ARG A 93 1.20 -0.03 6.14
N MET A 94 -0.09 -0.22 6.47
CA MET A 94 -0.75 -1.52 6.47
C MET A 94 -2.22 -1.39 6.05
N ASP A 95 -2.74 -2.39 5.33
CA ASP A 95 -4.18 -2.51 5.02
C ASP A 95 -4.93 -3.17 6.19
N SER A 96 -6.25 -2.97 6.22
CA SER A 96 -7.14 -3.48 7.27
C SER A 96 -7.45 -4.98 7.17
N ASP A 97 -7.07 -5.65 6.08
CA ASP A 97 -7.42 -7.04 5.78
C ASP A 97 -6.23 -7.94 5.43
N ASP A 98 -5.01 -7.40 5.46
CA ASP A 98 -3.78 -8.11 5.13
C ASP A 98 -3.02 -8.53 6.40
N ILE A 99 -2.01 -9.39 6.25
CA ILE A 99 -1.22 -9.94 7.37
C ILE A 99 0.26 -9.63 7.15
N SER A 100 0.85 -8.86 8.06
CA SER A 100 2.30 -8.60 8.08
C SER A 100 3.05 -9.84 8.56
N LEU A 101 4.17 -10.20 7.91
CA LEU A 101 5.06 -11.24 8.42
C LEU A 101 5.71 -10.78 9.73
N PRO A 102 6.00 -11.70 10.67
CA PRO A 102 6.52 -11.33 12.00
C PRO A 102 7.85 -10.58 11.98
N ASP A 103 8.67 -10.81 10.98
CA ASP A 103 10.01 -10.21 10.83
C ASP A 103 10.07 -9.06 9.81
N ARG A 104 8.90 -8.58 9.36
CA ARG A 104 8.83 -7.49 8.37
C ARG A 104 9.61 -6.27 8.82
N PHE A 105 9.31 -5.75 10.00
CA PHE A 105 9.93 -4.50 10.47
C PHE A 105 11.41 -4.69 10.77
N GLU A 106 11.81 -5.85 11.27
CA GLU A 106 13.22 -6.18 11.49
C GLU A 106 14.01 -6.10 10.17
N ARG A 107 13.53 -6.76 9.11
CA ARG A 107 14.17 -6.77 7.78
C ARG A 107 14.24 -5.36 7.18
N GLN A 108 13.13 -4.63 7.20
CA GLN A 108 13.07 -3.29 6.63
C GLN A 108 13.96 -2.30 7.42
N LEU A 109 13.98 -2.36 8.74
CA LEU A 109 14.84 -1.52 9.57
C LEU A 109 16.32 -1.87 9.42
N ALA A 110 16.68 -3.13 9.24
CA ALA A 110 18.04 -3.56 8.94
C ALA A 110 18.51 -2.96 7.60
N TYR A 111 17.66 -2.97 6.58
CA TYR A 111 17.98 -2.33 5.30
C TYR A 111 18.17 -0.82 5.46
N ILE A 112 17.26 -0.13 6.14
CA ILE A 112 17.35 1.32 6.42
C ILE A 112 18.63 1.66 7.16
N GLY A 113 19.04 0.82 8.12
CA GLY A 113 20.27 1.02 8.92
C GLY A 113 21.53 1.02 8.07
N THR A 114 21.56 0.25 6.99
CA THR A 114 22.70 0.17 6.04
C THR A 114 22.57 1.12 4.85
N HIS A 115 21.38 1.70 4.62
CA HIS A 115 21.07 2.60 3.49
C HIS A 115 20.40 3.90 4.00
N PRO A 116 21.09 4.76 4.73
CA PRO A 116 20.50 5.93 5.42
C PRO A 116 19.89 6.99 4.48
N HIS A 117 20.26 6.95 3.20
CA HIS A 117 19.74 7.85 2.17
C HIS A 117 18.37 7.41 1.60
N VAL A 118 17.88 6.21 1.95
CA VAL A 118 16.57 5.74 1.51
C VAL A 118 15.46 6.53 2.20
N ASP A 119 14.43 6.88 1.44
CA ASP A 119 13.25 7.60 1.92
C ASP A 119 12.00 6.70 1.96
N VAL A 120 11.95 5.66 1.11
CA VAL A 120 10.88 4.66 1.06
C VAL A 120 11.49 3.29 0.86
N ILE A 121 11.08 2.33 1.68
CA ILE A 121 11.43 0.92 1.54
C ILE A 121 10.15 0.09 1.44
N GLY A 122 10.03 -0.74 0.42
CA GLY A 122 8.98 -1.73 0.27
C GLY A 122 9.52 -3.16 0.36
N GLY A 123 8.68 -4.13 0.01
CA GLY A 123 9.06 -5.54 -0.10
C GLY A 123 8.09 -6.31 -1.00
N ALA A 124 8.42 -7.57 -1.28
CA ALA A 124 7.52 -8.46 -2.01
C ALA A 124 6.29 -8.81 -1.13
N ILE A 125 5.23 -9.23 -1.80
CA ILE A 125 4.00 -9.72 -1.16
C ILE A 125 3.65 -11.11 -1.69
N ALA A 126 3.01 -11.92 -0.84
CA ALA A 126 2.41 -13.19 -1.27
C ALA A 126 0.89 -13.09 -1.13
N GLU A 127 0.17 -13.58 -2.12
CA GLU A 127 -1.30 -13.56 -2.13
C GLU A 127 -1.84 -14.81 -1.46
N PHE A 128 -2.94 -14.67 -0.72
CA PHE A 128 -3.68 -15.79 -0.16
C PHE A 128 -5.20 -15.55 -0.25
N ARG A 129 -6.00 -16.61 -0.10
CA ARG A 129 -7.45 -16.51 -0.15
C ARG A 129 -8.09 -16.74 1.21
N ASN A 130 -7.80 -17.87 1.83
CA ASN A 130 -8.38 -18.27 3.13
C ASN A 130 -7.30 -18.28 4.22
N THR A 131 -6.14 -18.87 3.92
CA THR A 131 -5.01 -18.96 4.85
C THR A 131 -3.70 -18.64 4.14
N PRO A 132 -2.76 -17.93 4.80
CA PRO A 132 -1.45 -17.68 4.24
C PRO A 132 -0.79 -18.95 3.71
N GLY A 133 -0.29 -18.89 2.46
CA GLY A 133 0.36 -20.03 1.79
C GLY A 133 -0.60 -20.92 0.97
N ASP A 134 -1.90 -20.65 0.93
CA ASP A 134 -2.87 -21.42 0.12
C ASP A 134 -2.82 -21.06 -1.39
N MET A 135 -2.04 -20.04 -1.74
CA MET A 135 -1.80 -19.66 -3.14
C MET A 135 -0.29 -19.57 -3.40
N GLN A 136 0.12 -20.07 -4.58
CA GLN A 136 1.47 -19.87 -5.10
C GLN A 136 1.48 -18.61 -5.99
N SER A 137 1.31 -17.45 -5.37
CA SER A 137 1.24 -16.17 -6.07
C SER A 137 1.98 -15.13 -5.27
N GLU A 138 3.12 -14.68 -5.81
CA GLU A 138 3.91 -13.61 -5.23
C GLU A 138 3.98 -12.43 -6.18
N ARG A 139 4.17 -11.25 -5.63
CA ARG A 139 4.47 -10.06 -6.41
C ARG A 139 5.78 -9.45 -5.95
N HIS A 140 6.79 -9.63 -6.78
CA HIS A 140 8.07 -8.95 -6.69
C HIS A 140 8.03 -7.64 -7.48
N VAL A 141 8.76 -6.65 -7.02
CA VAL A 141 8.86 -5.31 -7.63
C VAL A 141 10.33 -4.94 -7.81
N GLY A 142 10.60 -3.86 -8.54
CA GLY A 142 11.99 -3.43 -8.78
C GLY A 142 12.70 -3.10 -7.46
N LEU A 143 13.91 -3.63 -7.25
CA LEU A 143 14.62 -3.49 -5.98
C LEU A 143 15.33 -2.14 -5.84
N ASP A 144 15.92 -1.64 -6.92
CA ASP A 144 16.69 -0.40 -6.95
C ASP A 144 15.99 0.73 -7.72
N MET A 145 16.49 1.95 -7.60
CA MET A 145 15.95 3.13 -8.26
C MET A 145 15.82 2.99 -9.78
N LYS A 146 16.72 2.27 -10.43
CA LYS A 146 16.69 2.07 -11.90
C LYS A 146 15.51 1.17 -12.28
N ALA A 147 15.33 0.06 -11.57
CA ALA A 147 14.23 -0.88 -11.78
C ALA A 147 12.88 -0.25 -11.39
N ILE A 148 12.83 0.50 -10.28
CA ILE A 148 11.66 1.24 -9.81
C ILE A 148 11.22 2.28 -10.85
N ARG A 149 12.13 3.13 -11.34
CA ARG A 149 11.82 4.12 -12.39
C ARG A 149 11.36 3.47 -13.70
N LYS A 150 11.95 2.35 -14.08
CA LYS A 150 11.51 1.58 -15.25
C LYS A 150 10.10 1.03 -15.06
N MET A 151 9.80 0.46 -13.89
CA MET A 151 8.49 -0.10 -13.58
C MET A 151 7.43 1.00 -13.49
N ALA A 152 7.75 2.15 -12.90
CA ALA A 152 6.87 3.31 -12.77
C ALA A 152 6.36 3.88 -14.10
N LYS A 153 6.91 3.47 -15.25
CA LYS A 153 6.38 3.85 -16.57
C LYS A 153 5.12 3.12 -16.97
N THR A 154 4.87 1.93 -16.41
CA THR A 154 3.80 1.03 -16.88
C THR A 154 2.93 0.43 -15.78
N ARG A 155 3.41 0.41 -14.53
CA ARG A 155 2.68 -0.14 -13.37
C ARG A 155 3.25 0.42 -12.06
N THR A 156 2.46 0.34 -10.98
CA THR A 156 2.93 0.78 -9.66
C THR A 156 4.20 0.04 -9.25
N PRO A 157 5.28 0.77 -8.90
CA PRO A 157 6.60 0.19 -8.64
C PRO A 157 6.81 -0.29 -7.21
N MET A 158 5.84 -0.06 -6.33
CA MET A 158 5.86 -0.46 -4.93
C MET A 158 4.60 -1.28 -4.60
N ASN A 159 4.70 -2.19 -3.66
CA ASN A 159 3.54 -2.83 -3.03
C ASN A 159 3.11 -1.94 -1.86
N HIS A 160 2.05 -1.17 -2.02
CA HIS A 160 1.63 -0.14 -1.07
C HIS A 160 1.50 -0.65 0.37
N VAL A 161 0.92 -1.84 0.55
CA VAL A 161 0.76 -2.46 1.87
C VAL A 161 2.08 -2.79 2.57
N SER A 162 3.18 -2.94 1.81
CA SER A 162 4.47 -3.36 2.33
C SER A 162 5.41 -2.21 2.71
N VAL A 163 5.04 -0.96 2.42
CA VAL A 163 6.01 0.15 2.52
C VAL A 163 6.22 0.65 3.94
N MET A 164 7.47 1.06 4.22
CA MET A 164 7.83 2.05 5.22
C MET A 164 8.40 3.27 4.51
N PHE A 165 8.03 4.47 4.94
CA PHE A 165 8.48 5.72 4.34
C PHE A 165 8.80 6.78 5.39
N LYS A 166 9.64 7.75 5.03
CA LYS A 166 9.82 8.95 5.82
C LYS A 166 8.61 9.86 5.67
N LYS A 167 8.01 10.24 6.80
CA LYS A 167 6.88 11.17 6.88
C LYS A 167 7.19 12.48 6.13
N SER A 168 8.35 13.05 6.39
CA SER A 168 8.82 14.27 5.75
C SER A 168 8.92 14.17 4.22
N ALA A 169 9.31 13.01 3.68
CA ALA A 169 9.38 12.80 2.23
C ALA A 169 7.98 12.79 1.61
N VAL A 170 7.01 12.10 2.23
CA VAL A 170 5.62 12.05 1.76
C VAL A 170 4.96 13.43 1.87
N GLU A 171 5.16 14.16 2.97
CA GLU A 171 4.66 15.53 3.15
C GLU A 171 5.24 16.49 2.10
N LYS A 172 6.55 16.41 1.84
CA LYS A 172 7.21 17.20 0.79
C LYS A 172 6.66 16.90 -0.61
N ALA A 173 6.26 15.66 -0.87
CA ALA A 173 5.65 15.25 -2.13
C ALA A 173 4.17 15.65 -2.25
N GLY A 174 3.57 16.22 -1.19
CA GLY A 174 2.17 16.67 -1.17
C GLY A 174 1.17 15.67 -0.59
N GLY A 175 1.64 14.55 -0.05
CA GLY A 175 0.79 13.50 0.54
C GLY A 175 0.05 12.66 -0.50
N TYR A 176 -0.97 11.93 -0.04
CA TYR A 176 -1.85 11.15 -0.92
C TYR A 176 -2.83 12.04 -1.66
N CYS A 177 -2.94 11.88 -2.98
CA CYS A 177 -3.85 12.67 -3.80
C CYS A 177 -5.27 12.09 -3.75
N GLU A 178 -6.22 12.81 -3.14
CA GLU A 178 -7.59 12.35 -2.90
C GLU A 178 -8.42 12.24 -4.19
N ASN A 179 -7.98 12.88 -5.28
CA ASN A 179 -8.70 12.91 -6.55
C ASN A 179 -8.23 11.87 -7.57
N PHE A 180 -7.37 10.92 -7.17
CA PHE A 180 -6.79 9.91 -8.08
C PHE A 180 -7.47 8.53 -8.02
N GLY A 181 -8.66 8.44 -7.42
CA GLY A 181 -9.42 7.20 -7.33
C GLY A 181 -8.60 6.08 -6.66
N LYS A 182 -8.45 4.94 -7.34
CA LYS A 182 -7.70 3.77 -6.85
C LYS A 182 -6.22 3.78 -7.24
N LEU A 183 -5.70 4.88 -7.75
CA LEU A 183 -4.31 5.03 -8.19
C LEU A 183 -3.57 6.05 -7.31
N GLU A 184 -4.09 6.32 -6.10
CA GLU A 184 -3.52 7.24 -5.12
C GLU A 184 -2.10 6.85 -4.72
N ASP A 185 -1.85 5.54 -4.59
CA ASP A 185 -0.53 4.98 -4.28
C ASP A 185 0.44 5.20 -5.43
N TYR A 186 0.02 4.87 -6.66
CA TYR A 186 0.88 5.05 -7.84
C TYR A 186 1.22 6.52 -8.04
N LYS A 187 0.25 7.42 -7.86
CA LYS A 187 0.47 8.86 -7.93
C LYS A 187 1.51 9.30 -6.89
N LEU A 188 1.41 8.81 -5.65
CA LEU A 188 2.37 9.12 -4.60
C LEU A 188 3.80 8.69 -4.97
N TRP A 189 3.98 7.49 -5.53
CA TRP A 189 5.32 7.04 -5.95
C TRP A 189 5.90 7.92 -7.04
N VAL A 190 5.06 8.38 -7.96
CA VAL A 190 5.47 9.32 -9.03
C VAL A 190 5.88 10.67 -8.45
N ASP A 191 5.12 11.19 -7.49
CA ASP A 191 5.44 12.45 -6.82
C ASP A 191 6.76 12.37 -6.06
N LEU A 192 6.95 11.30 -5.29
CA LEU A 192 8.21 11.05 -4.58
C LEU A 192 9.40 10.98 -5.52
N LEU A 193 9.26 10.28 -6.67
CA LEU A 193 10.29 10.21 -7.71
C LEU A 193 10.58 11.58 -8.34
N GLY A 194 9.55 12.42 -8.50
CA GLY A 194 9.65 13.81 -8.97
C GLY A 194 10.34 14.73 -7.98
N HIS A 195 10.18 14.48 -6.68
CA HIS A 195 10.86 15.20 -5.60
C HIS A 195 12.23 14.60 -5.22
N HIS A 196 12.77 13.73 -6.07
CA HIS A 196 14.08 13.09 -5.90
C HIS A 196 14.20 12.20 -4.64
N ALA A 197 13.09 11.71 -4.11
CA ALA A 197 13.12 10.72 -3.04
C ALA A 197 13.78 9.42 -3.52
N VAL A 198 14.49 8.76 -2.61
CA VAL A 198 15.17 7.50 -2.88
C VAL A 198 14.27 6.35 -2.42
N LEU A 199 13.77 5.58 -3.38
CA LEU A 199 12.93 4.42 -3.17
C LEU A 199 13.74 3.13 -3.35
N ALA A 200 13.47 2.13 -2.53
CA ALA A 200 14.05 0.80 -2.63
C ALA A 200 13.00 -0.26 -2.27
N ASN A 201 13.25 -1.50 -2.65
CA ASN A 201 12.51 -2.68 -2.16
C ASN A 201 13.49 -3.76 -1.75
N ILE A 202 13.13 -4.54 -0.72
CA ILE A 202 13.75 -5.83 -0.46
C ILE A 202 13.01 -6.92 -1.24
N ASP A 203 13.72 -7.98 -1.61
CA ASP A 203 13.14 -9.09 -2.39
C ASP A 203 12.35 -10.08 -1.53
N ASP A 204 12.46 -9.94 -0.22
CA ASP A 204 11.72 -10.76 0.74
C ASP A 204 10.23 -10.47 0.70
N VAL A 205 9.42 -11.52 0.79
CA VAL A 205 8.00 -11.39 1.11
C VAL A 205 7.86 -10.87 2.54
N VAL A 206 7.13 -9.78 2.72
CA VAL A 206 6.95 -9.13 4.03
C VAL A 206 5.49 -8.98 4.43
N VAL A 207 4.55 -9.19 3.51
CA VAL A 207 3.11 -9.12 3.76
C VAL A 207 2.39 -10.21 2.96
N TYR A 208 1.45 -10.88 3.60
CA TYR A 208 0.43 -11.68 2.96
C TYR A 208 -0.78 -10.82 2.63
N VAL A 209 -1.16 -10.78 1.34
CA VAL A 209 -2.28 -9.98 0.83
C VAL A 209 -3.48 -10.86 0.59
N ARG A 210 -4.61 -10.52 1.24
CA ARG A 210 -5.86 -11.26 1.13
C ARG A 210 -6.55 -10.95 -0.19
N THR A 211 -6.73 -11.97 -1.03
CA THR A 211 -7.42 -11.87 -2.32
C THR A 211 -8.83 -12.47 -2.21
N GLY A 212 -9.84 -11.63 -1.93
CA GLY A 212 -11.23 -12.07 -1.86
C GLY A 212 -11.83 -12.42 -3.24
N ASN A 213 -12.99 -13.06 -3.23
CA ASN A 213 -13.78 -13.30 -4.44
C ASN A 213 -14.12 -11.97 -5.13
N GLY A 214 -13.75 -11.82 -6.41
CA GLY A 214 -14.01 -10.60 -7.18
C GLY A 214 -12.84 -9.62 -7.26
N PHE A 215 -11.63 -9.97 -6.81
CA PHE A 215 -10.44 -9.12 -6.93
C PHE A 215 -10.17 -8.65 -8.38
N ILE A 216 -10.33 -9.53 -9.38
CA ILE A 216 -10.16 -9.19 -10.81
C ILE A 216 -11.35 -8.38 -11.33
N SER A 217 -12.59 -8.68 -10.91
CA SER A 217 -13.79 -7.97 -11.38
C SER A 217 -13.87 -6.54 -10.86
N ARG A 218 -13.38 -6.28 -9.65
CA ARG A 218 -13.28 -4.93 -9.06
C ARG A 218 -12.33 -4.00 -9.82
N ARG A 219 -11.40 -4.56 -10.64
CA ARG A 219 -10.41 -3.84 -11.45
C ARG A 219 -10.77 -3.80 -12.94
N SER A 220 -12.04 -3.92 -13.31
CA SER A 220 -12.50 -4.00 -14.71
C SER A 220 -13.62 -3.00 -15.01
N ASN A 221 -13.63 -1.85 -14.33
CA ASN A 221 -14.63 -0.80 -14.53
C ASN A 221 -14.12 0.25 -15.54
N THR A 222 -15.01 0.80 -16.37
CA THR A 222 -14.69 1.88 -17.30
C THR A 222 -14.17 3.16 -16.61
N ARG A 223 -14.54 3.40 -15.36
CA ARG A 223 -13.97 4.48 -14.53
C ARG A 223 -12.44 4.37 -14.41
N GLU A 224 -11.90 3.17 -14.41
CA GLU A 224 -10.45 2.93 -14.36
C GLU A 224 -9.72 3.46 -15.60
N ILE A 225 -10.40 3.55 -16.76
CA ILE A 225 -9.83 4.18 -17.96
C ILE A 225 -9.57 5.66 -17.71
N THR A 226 -10.52 6.35 -17.09
CA THR A 226 -10.39 7.78 -16.80
C THR A 226 -9.26 8.04 -15.80
N ASP A 227 -9.22 7.28 -14.71
CA ASP A 227 -8.18 7.39 -13.69
C ASP A 227 -6.79 7.09 -14.30
N TRP A 228 -6.72 6.05 -15.16
CA TRP A 228 -5.50 5.70 -15.86
C TRP A 228 -5.06 6.78 -16.87
N ASP A 229 -5.98 7.36 -17.63
CA ASP A 229 -5.68 8.43 -18.59
C ASP A 229 -5.19 9.69 -17.88
N MET A 230 -5.76 10.00 -16.73
CA MET A 230 -5.30 11.07 -15.85
C MET A 230 -3.87 10.80 -15.37
N LEU A 231 -3.58 9.57 -14.91
CA LEU A 231 -2.24 9.16 -14.50
C LEU A 231 -1.24 9.24 -15.67
N GLN A 232 -1.61 8.79 -16.88
CA GLN A 232 -0.72 8.89 -18.04
C GLN A 232 -0.43 10.35 -18.42
N SER A 233 -1.40 11.24 -18.29
CA SER A 233 -1.18 12.68 -18.50
C SER A 233 -0.24 13.25 -17.47
N TYR A 234 -0.37 12.81 -16.22
CA TYR A 234 0.50 13.22 -15.13
C TYR A 234 1.95 12.71 -15.32
N LEU A 235 2.13 11.42 -15.63
CA LEU A 235 3.44 10.82 -15.91
C LEU A 235 4.16 11.51 -17.08
N LEU A 236 3.39 11.91 -18.11
CA LEU A 236 3.92 12.66 -19.25
C LEU A 236 4.36 14.06 -18.82
N GLY A 237 3.54 14.79 -18.06
CA GLY A 237 3.86 16.10 -17.52
C GLY A 237 5.07 16.09 -16.59
N ALA A 238 5.24 15.04 -15.80
CA ALA A 238 6.39 14.82 -14.92
C ALA A 238 7.66 14.35 -15.67
N GLY A 239 7.60 14.15 -17.00
CA GLY A 239 8.75 13.69 -17.79
C GLY A 239 9.18 12.23 -17.54
N ILE A 240 8.35 11.43 -16.87
CA ILE A 240 8.64 10.03 -16.57
C ILE A 240 8.44 9.15 -17.80
N ILE A 241 7.46 9.49 -18.63
CA ILE A 241 7.18 8.84 -19.91
C ILE A 241 7.12 9.86 -21.05
N ASN A 242 7.37 9.40 -22.27
CA ASN A 242 7.18 10.20 -23.47
C ASN A 242 5.76 10.02 -24.07
N ARG A 243 5.42 10.79 -25.11
CA ARG A 243 4.11 10.75 -25.76
C ARG A 243 3.75 9.38 -26.35
N PHE A 244 4.74 8.66 -26.88
CA PHE A 244 4.54 7.32 -27.45
C PHE A 244 4.26 6.30 -26.32
N GLU A 245 5.02 6.35 -25.22
CA GLU A 245 4.77 5.51 -24.05
C GLU A 245 3.39 5.78 -23.45
N ALA A 246 2.98 7.06 -23.34
CA ALA A 246 1.65 7.43 -22.86
C ALA A 246 0.53 6.85 -23.74
N LEU A 247 0.65 6.99 -25.07
CA LEU A 247 -0.31 6.44 -26.01
C LEU A 247 -0.40 4.90 -25.92
N LYS A 248 0.75 4.24 -25.89
CA LYS A 248 0.84 2.78 -25.72
C LYS A 248 0.15 2.31 -24.45
N ASN A 249 0.42 2.96 -23.32
CA ASN A 249 -0.18 2.60 -22.04
C ASN A 249 -1.70 2.81 -22.04
N ARG A 250 -2.19 3.88 -22.66
CA ARG A 250 -3.64 4.13 -22.83
C ARG A 250 -4.31 3.07 -23.68
N LEU A 251 -3.66 2.59 -24.72
CA LEU A 251 -4.16 1.49 -25.53
C LEU A 251 -4.19 0.17 -24.77
N TYR A 252 -3.16 -0.11 -23.98
CA TYR A 252 -3.10 -1.32 -23.16
C TYR A 252 -4.21 -1.41 -22.12
N ILE A 253 -4.51 -0.33 -21.39
CA ILE A 253 -5.59 -0.38 -20.40
C ILE A 253 -6.94 -0.59 -21.06
N ARG A 254 -7.21 0.04 -22.22
CA ARG A 254 -8.43 -0.17 -22.98
C ARG A 254 -8.55 -1.62 -23.47
N ALA A 255 -7.48 -2.14 -24.08
CA ALA A 255 -7.44 -3.54 -24.50
C ALA A 255 -7.69 -4.50 -23.32
N PHE A 256 -7.11 -4.25 -22.15
CA PHE A 256 -7.32 -5.04 -20.95
C PHE A 256 -8.77 -4.96 -20.44
N ILE A 257 -9.36 -3.76 -20.36
CA ILE A 257 -10.72 -3.56 -19.83
C ILE A 257 -11.78 -4.21 -20.73
N TYR A 258 -11.62 -4.11 -22.03
CA TYR A 258 -12.55 -4.72 -22.99
C TYR A 258 -12.27 -6.19 -23.30
N MET A 259 -11.18 -6.75 -22.77
CA MET A 259 -10.80 -8.15 -22.97
C MET A 259 -11.79 -9.10 -22.28
N PRO A 260 -12.14 -10.25 -22.90
CA PRO A 260 -12.93 -11.30 -22.26
C PRO A 260 -12.31 -11.80 -20.93
N GLY A 261 -13.17 -12.11 -19.95
CA GLY A 261 -12.74 -12.43 -18.57
C GLY A 261 -11.72 -13.60 -18.49
N PHE A 262 -11.86 -14.63 -19.32
CA PHE A 262 -10.95 -15.78 -19.33
C PHE A 262 -9.53 -15.40 -19.76
N LEU A 263 -9.38 -14.47 -20.71
CA LEU A 263 -8.09 -13.95 -21.14
C LEU A 263 -7.45 -13.04 -20.07
N LYS A 264 -8.26 -12.27 -19.32
CA LYS A 264 -7.79 -11.48 -18.18
C LYS A 264 -7.15 -12.38 -17.11
N VAL A 265 -7.84 -13.48 -16.77
CA VAL A 265 -7.35 -14.45 -15.78
C VAL A 265 -6.04 -15.09 -16.25
N PHE A 266 -5.98 -15.48 -17.53
CA PHE A 266 -4.77 -16.06 -18.11
C PHE A 266 -3.58 -15.07 -18.05
N LEU A 267 -3.76 -13.82 -18.51
CA LEU A 267 -2.72 -12.79 -18.47
C LEU A 267 -2.30 -12.44 -17.05
N TYR A 268 -3.25 -12.38 -16.11
CA TYR A 268 -2.94 -12.11 -14.71
C TYR A 268 -1.99 -13.17 -14.15
N LYS A 269 -2.29 -14.45 -14.37
CA LYS A 269 -1.50 -15.57 -13.86
C LYS A 269 -0.13 -15.72 -14.54
N THR A 270 -0.04 -15.43 -15.84
CA THR A 270 1.17 -15.72 -16.62
C THR A 270 2.14 -14.56 -16.75
N VAL A 271 1.64 -13.32 -16.72
CA VAL A 271 2.44 -12.11 -17.01
C VAL A 271 2.60 -11.21 -15.80
N LEU A 272 1.54 -11.07 -14.98
CA LEU A 272 1.53 -10.11 -13.88
C LEU A 272 1.95 -10.72 -12.52
N ARG A 273 1.90 -12.04 -12.43
CA ARG A 273 2.26 -12.81 -11.24
C ARG A 273 3.21 -13.94 -11.65
N LYS A 274 4.48 -13.67 -11.57
CA LYS A 274 5.56 -14.68 -11.68
C LYS A 274 6.35 -14.62 -10.41
#